data_2d11426e9cdfbf468eb697cd88e816eb
#
_entry.id   2d11426e9cdfbf468eb697cd88e816eb
#
_cell.length_a   1.000
_cell.length_b   1.000
_cell.length_c   1.000
_cell.angle_alpha   90.00
_cell.angle_beta   90.00
_cell.angle_gamma   90.00
#
_symmetry.space_group_name_H-M   'P 1'
#
loop_
_entity.id
_entity.type
_entity.pdbx_description
1 polymer ?
#
loop_
_entity_poly.entity_id
_entity_poly.type
_entity_poly.pdbx_seq_one_letter_code
_entity_poly.pdbx_strand_id
1 'polypeptide(L)'
;LIPALLFGMYNVGYQHFTHTGATGSFIEMFIYGFLAVLPKIIVSYVVGLGIEFVVAQWKKEEIQEGFLVSGILIPMIVPVDCPLWILAVATAFSVIFAKEVFGGTGMNVFNVALITRAFLFFAYPTKMSGDAVWVSGDSIFGLGQSVDGLTVATPLGQAATSGSVPAFNMDMITGLIPGSIGETSVIAILIGAVILLWTGVASWKTMISVFVGGAFMAWVFNSIGMENNTMAQMPWYEPVSYTHLTLPTTSR
;
A
#
# COMPACT_ATOMS: atom_id res chain seq x y z
N LEU A 1 0.30 9.42 7.53
CA LEU A 1 0.17 7.96 7.52
C LEU A 1 -0.87 7.45 8.52
N ILE A 2 -0.92 7.97 9.75
CA ILE A 2 -1.80 7.47 10.81
C ILE A 2 -3.30 7.46 10.42
N PRO A 3 -3.90 8.52 9.84
CA PRO A 3 -5.31 8.48 9.45
C PRO A 3 -5.61 7.36 8.44
N ALA A 4 -4.74 7.19 7.45
CA ALA A 4 -4.88 6.13 6.44
C ALA A 4 -4.69 4.72 7.04
N LEU A 5 -3.77 4.56 8.00
CA LEU A 5 -3.57 3.30 8.71
C LEU A 5 -4.80 2.92 9.55
N LEU A 6 -5.34 3.85 10.32
CA LEU A 6 -6.52 3.60 11.16
C LEU A 6 -7.74 3.23 10.31
N PHE A 7 -7.96 3.95 9.22
CA PHE A 7 -9.02 3.61 8.29
C PHE A 7 -8.77 2.26 7.62
N GLY A 8 -7.52 1.97 7.23
CA GLY A 8 -7.14 0.69 6.63
C GLY A 8 -7.40 -0.50 7.56
N MET A 9 -7.11 -0.35 8.86
CA MET A 9 -7.46 -1.36 9.85
C MET A 9 -8.96 -1.61 9.91
N TYR A 10 -9.77 -0.54 9.91
CA TYR A 10 -11.22 -0.68 9.85
C TYR A 10 -11.69 -1.37 8.57
N ASN A 11 -11.14 -0.96 7.41
CA ASN A 11 -11.51 -1.54 6.11
C ASN A 11 -11.17 -3.03 6.02
N VAL A 12 -10.04 -3.48 6.55
CA VAL A 12 -9.67 -4.90 6.60
C VAL A 12 -10.73 -5.71 7.35
N GLY A 13 -11.17 -5.22 8.51
CA GLY A 13 -12.27 -5.87 9.24
C GLY A 13 -13.58 -5.81 8.48
N TYR A 14 -13.96 -4.67 7.93
CA TYR A 14 -15.18 -4.50 7.15
C TYR A 14 -15.25 -5.48 5.97
N GLN A 15 -14.18 -5.61 5.20
CA GLN A 15 -14.11 -6.55 4.07
C GLN A 15 -14.24 -8.01 4.56
N HIS A 16 -13.56 -8.36 5.64
CA HIS A 16 -13.68 -9.71 6.23
C HIS A 16 -15.13 -10.04 6.63
N PHE A 17 -15.78 -9.18 7.40
CA PHE A 17 -17.15 -9.40 7.84
C PHE A 17 -18.16 -9.41 6.69
N THR A 18 -17.98 -8.52 5.71
CA THR A 18 -18.85 -8.45 4.54
C THR A 18 -18.78 -9.72 3.70
N HIS A 19 -17.58 -10.26 3.49
CA HIS A 19 -17.39 -11.43 2.62
C HIS A 19 -17.60 -12.77 3.33
N THR A 20 -17.48 -12.83 4.64
CA THR A 20 -17.81 -14.02 5.42
C THR A 20 -19.29 -14.09 5.79
N GLY A 21 -20.07 -13.05 5.49
CA GLY A 21 -21.49 -12.97 5.84
C GLY A 21 -21.76 -12.79 7.35
N ALA A 22 -20.73 -12.49 8.13
CA ALA A 22 -20.86 -12.20 9.54
C ALA A 22 -21.33 -10.75 9.75
N THR A 23 -22.17 -10.52 10.75
CA THR A 23 -22.57 -9.17 11.17
C THR A 23 -21.74 -8.78 12.38
N GLY A 24 -20.97 -7.72 12.28
CA GLY A 24 -20.13 -7.20 13.36
C GLY A 24 -20.43 -5.73 13.68
N SER A 25 -20.16 -5.35 14.91
CA SER A 25 -20.15 -3.94 15.32
C SER A 25 -18.93 -3.23 14.72
N PHE A 26 -19.00 -1.89 14.61
CA PHE A 26 -17.84 -1.06 14.19
C PHE A 26 -16.56 -1.38 14.98
N ILE A 27 -16.70 -1.59 16.31
CA ILE A 27 -15.57 -1.89 17.18
C ILE A 27 -14.98 -3.28 16.87
N GLU A 28 -15.81 -4.27 16.61
CA GLU A 28 -15.36 -5.62 16.27
C GLU A 28 -14.60 -5.65 14.94
N MET A 29 -15.12 -4.95 13.93
CA MET A 29 -14.43 -4.79 12.65
C MET A 29 -13.07 -4.11 12.81
N PHE A 30 -12.99 -3.05 13.62
CA PHE A 30 -11.75 -2.34 13.88
C PHE A 30 -10.74 -3.21 14.63
N ILE A 31 -11.17 -3.93 15.68
CA ILE A 31 -10.29 -4.82 16.47
C ILE A 31 -9.76 -5.95 15.58
N TYR A 32 -10.62 -6.56 14.78
CA TYR A 32 -10.20 -7.61 13.85
C TYR A 32 -9.11 -7.10 12.89
N GLY A 33 -9.33 -5.97 12.23
CA GLY A 33 -8.36 -5.40 11.31
C GLY A 33 -7.08 -4.95 12.00
N PHE A 34 -7.18 -4.40 13.21
CA PHE A 34 -6.00 -4.07 14.02
C PHE A 34 -5.15 -5.32 14.30
N LEU A 35 -5.77 -6.42 14.75
CA LEU A 35 -5.07 -7.68 15.01
C LEU A 35 -4.48 -8.31 13.75
N ALA A 36 -5.12 -8.15 12.59
CA ALA A 36 -4.62 -8.65 11.31
C ALA A 36 -3.39 -7.85 10.79
N VAL A 37 -3.34 -6.55 11.07
CA VAL A 37 -2.27 -5.65 10.60
C VAL A 37 -1.09 -5.60 11.57
N LEU A 38 -1.35 -5.68 12.87
CA LEU A 38 -0.34 -5.55 13.93
C LEU A 38 0.89 -6.45 13.75
N PRO A 39 0.77 -7.75 13.42
CA PRO A 39 1.94 -8.62 13.21
C PRO A 39 2.85 -8.13 12.07
N LYS A 40 2.27 -7.57 11.01
CA LYS A 40 3.02 -7.03 9.87
C LYS A 40 3.82 -5.80 10.28
N ILE A 41 3.21 -4.93 11.10
CA ILE A 41 3.89 -3.76 11.67
C ILE A 41 5.07 -4.22 12.54
N ILE A 42 4.83 -5.17 13.43
CA ILE A 42 5.89 -5.69 14.33
C ILE A 42 7.05 -6.29 13.52
N VAL A 43 6.76 -7.13 12.53
CA VAL A 43 7.79 -7.75 11.68
C VAL A 43 8.57 -6.69 10.91
N SER A 44 7.90 -5.70 10.32
CA SER A 44 8.55 -4.62 9.58
C SER A 44 9.52 -3.85 10.49
N TYR A 45 9.11 -3.48 11.70
CA TYR A 45 9.98 -2.77 12.64
C TYR A 45 11.10 -3.63 13.20
N VAL A 46 10.80 -4.86 13.63
CA VAL A 46 11.82 -5.75 14.23
C VAL A 46 12.91 -6.07 13.20
N VAL A 47 12.53 -6.40 11.97
CA VAL A 47 13.50 -6.74 10.93
C VAL A 47 14.25 -5.49 10.46
N GLY A 48 13.54 -4.41 10.16
CA GLY A 48 14.16 -3.22 9.62
C GLY A 48 15.07 -2.49 10.61
N LEU A 49 14.59 -2.20 11.82
CA LEU A 49 15.43 -1.61 12.86
C LEU A 49 16.53 -2.56 13.32
N GLY A 50 16.27 -3.87 13.34
CA GLY A 50 17.30 -4.86 13.67
C GLY A 50 18.48 -4.81 12.72
N ILE A 51 18.22 -4.69 11.41
CA ILE A 51 19.28 -4.56 10.39
C ILE A 51 20.00 -3.23 10.52
N GLU A 52 19.28 -2.14 10.68
CA GLU A 52 19.88 -0.81 10.88
C GLU A 52 20.78 -0.78 12.12
N PHE A 53 20.31 -1.38 13.22
CA PHE A 53 21.08 -1.48 14.42
C PHE A 53 22.40 -2.25 14.20
N VAL A 54 22.35 -3.41 13.55
CA VAL A 54 23.53 -4.22 13.24
C VAL A 54 24.50 -3.45 12.33
N VAL A 55 23.99 -2.77 11.30
CA VAL A 55 24.83 -2.01 10.37
C VAL A 55 25.44 -0.77 11.04
N ALA A 56 24.65 -0.05 11.84
CA ALA A 56 25.14 1.11 12.61
C ALA A 56 26.26 0.70 13.59
N GLN A 57 26.11 -0.41 14.29
CA GLN A 57 27.14 -0.99 15.14
C GLN A 57 28.42 -1.33 14.35
N TRP A 58 28.27 -1.92 13.18
CA TRP A 58 29.41 -2.29 12.33
C TRP A 58 30.14 -1.07 11.78
N LYS A 59 29.39 -0.05 11.31
CA LYS A 59 29.94 1.21 10.79
C LYS A 59 30.39 2.17 11.90
N LYS A 60 29.99 1.93 13.15
CA LYS A 60 30.19 2.83 14.31
C LYS A 60 29.53 4.21 14.10
N GLU A 61 28.36 4.21 13.48
CA GLU A 61 27.52 5.39 13.23
C GLU A 61 26.35 5.43 14.21
N GLU A 62 25.73 6.61 14.35
CA GLU A 62 24.52 6.75 15.14
C GLU A 62 23.31 6.17 14.39
N ILE A 63 22.37 5.55 15.14
CA ILE A 63 21.14 5.01 14.57
C ILE A 63 20.26 6.17 14.12
N GLN A 64 19.83 6.12 12.87
CA GLN A 64 19.02 7.17 12.26
C GLN A 64 17.52 6.84 12.36
N GLU A 65 16.70 7.84 12.75
CA GLU A 65 15.26 7.66 12.96
C GLU A 65 14.44 7.51 11.66
N GLY A 66 15.06 7.64 10.49
CA GLY A 66 14.37 7.64 9.20
C GLY A 66 13.60 6.37 8.87
N PHE A 67 13.94 5.24 9.47
CA PHE A 67 13.20 3.99 9.25
C PHE A 67 11.84 3.94 9.95
N LEU A 68 11.60 4.76 10.95
CA LEU A 68 10.30 4.78 11.64
C LEU A 68 9.13 5.04 10.68
N VAL A 69 9.33 5.89 9.69
CA VAL A 69 8.33 6.16 8.64
C VAL A 69 8.21 4.98 7.67
N SER A 70 9.34 4.44 7.22
CA SER A 70 9.35 3.28 6.30
C SER A 70 8.75 2.04 6.96
N GLY A 71 9.00 1.83 8.25
CA GLY A 71 8.48 0.71 9.03
C GLY A 71 6.94 0.67 9.12
N ILE A 72 6.26 1.82 9.16
CA ILE A 72 4.80 1.89 9.06
C ILE A 72 4.34 1.79 7.59
N LEU A 73 5.08 2.39 6.67
CA LEU A 73 4.67 2.44 5.27
C LEU A 73 4.69 1.05 4.61
N ILE A 74 5.68 0.21 4.94
CA ILE A 74 5.79 -1.15 4.39
C ILE A 74 4.53 -1.98 4.60
N PRO A 75 4.00 -2.18 5.84
CA PRO A 75 2.77 -2.94 6.03
C PRO A 75 1.54 -2.30 5.37
N MET A 76 1.52 -0.97 5.17
CA MET A 76 0.39 -0.29 4.55
C MET A 76 0.26 -0.56 3.04
N ILE A 77 1.36 -0.87 2.36
CA ILE A 77 1.39 -1.06 0.90
C ILE A 77 1.34 -2.53 0.47
N VAL A 78 1.29 -3.47 1.42
CA VAL A 78 1.18 -4.91 1.13
C VAL A 78 -0.26 -5.40 1.32
N PRO A 79 -0.65 -6.51 0.65
CA PRO A 79 -1.92 -7.18 0.88
C PRO A 79 -2.06 -7.73 2.30
N VAL A 80 -3.31 -7.92 2.73
CA VAL A 80 -3.60 -8.48 4.06
C VAL A 80 -3.12 -9.92 4.18
N ASP A 81 -3.18 -10.71 3.11
CA ASP A 81 -2.76 -12.13 3.10
C ASP A 81 -1.25 -12.33 2.87
N CYS A 82 -0.45 -11.27 2.95
CA CYS A 82 1.02 -11.41 2.79
C CYS A 82 1.64 -12.14 3.98
N PRO A 83 2.30 -13.31 3.76
CA PRO A 83 2.94 -14.08 4.83
C PRO A 83 4.07 -13.29 5.52
N LEU A 84 4.13 -13.38 6.84
CA LEU A 84 5.09 -12.60 7.64
C LEU A 84 6.56 -12.88 7.31
N TRP A 85 6.90 -14.13 7.00
CA TRP A 85 8.28 -14.48 6.65
C TRP A 85 8.71 -13.88 5.30
N ILE A 86 7.80 -13.83 4.31
CA ILE A 86 8.06 -13.20 3.02
C ILE A 86 8.25 -11.70 3.20
N LEU A 87 7.39 -11.07 4.03
CA LEU A 87 7.52 -9.67 4.39
C LEU A 87 8.85 -9.38 5.10
N ALA A 88 9.27 -10.25 6.01
CA ALA A 88 10.56 -10.14 6.70
C ALA A 88 11.74 -10.17 5.71
N VAL A 89 11.77 -11.13 4.79
CA VAL A 89 12.82 -11.25 3.77
C VAL A 89 12.83 -10.02 2.85
N ALA A 90 11.67 -9.57 2.39
CA ALA A 90 11.55 -8.41 1.52
C ALA A 90 12.00 -7.12 2.22
N THR A 91 11.62 -6.93 3.50
CA THR A 91 12.06 -5.80 4.32
C THR A 91 13.57 -5.83 4.52
N ALA A 92 14.14 -7.00 4.85
CA ALA A 92 15.58 -7.16 5.01
C ALA A 92 16.33 -6.81 3.72
N PHE A 93 15.89 -7.36 2.59
CA PHE A 93 16.45 -7.05 1.28
C PHE A 93 16.44 -5.54 1.01
N SER A 94 15.30 -4.90 1.22
CA SER A 94 15.13 -3.48 0.91
C SER A 94 15.98 -2.58 1.80
N VAL A 95 16.04 -2.86 3.10
CA VAL A 95 16.86 -2.05 4.02
C VAL A 95 18.33 -2.15 3.64
N ILE A 96 18.82 -3.36 3.35
CA ILE A 96 20.23 -3.56 2.98
C ILE A 96 20.52 -2.88 1.63
N PHE A 97 19.78 -3.23 0.57
CA PHE A 97 20.12 -2.84 -0.80
C PHE A 97 19.61 -1.48 -1.22
N ALA A 98 18.51 -0.97 -0.64
CA ALA A 98 17.99 0.34 -1.01
C ALA A 98 18.49 1.48 -0.10
N LYS A 99 18.98 1.16 1.11
CA LYS A 99 19.37 2.16 2.09
C LYS A 99 20.82 2.00 2.54
N GLU A 100 21.17 0.87 3.16
CA GLU A 100 22.46 0.71 3.86
C GLU A 100 23.67 0.67 2.91
N VAL A 101 23.52 0.08 1.73
CA VAL A 101 24.57 0.05 0.69
C VAL A 101 24.91 1.44 0.19
N PHE A 102 23.95 2.36 0.15
CA PHE A 102 24.13 3.74 -0.33
C PHE A 102 24.60 4.73 0.75
N GLY A 103 24.71 4.31 2.01
CA GLY A 103 25.18 5.16 3.11
C GLY A 103 24.13 5.54 4.15
N GLY A 104 22.97 4.91 4.14
CA GLY A 104 21.94 5.09 5.18
C GLY A 104 20.91 6.17 4.86
N THR A 105 20.25 6.69 5.88
CA THR A 105 19.16 7.67 5.73
C THR A 105 19.65 8.99 5.11
N GLY A 106 18.96 9.44 4.07
CA GLY A 106 19.29 10.67 3.34
C GLY A 106 20.21 10.47 2.14
N MET A 107 20.95 9.36 2.06
CA MET A 107 21.77 8.98 0.90
C MET A 107 21.14 7.85 0.09
N ASN A 108 20.01 7.32 0.53
CA ASN A 108 19.30 6.27 -0.18
C ASN A 108 18.77 6.77 -1.54
N VAL A 109 19.14 6.06 -2.60
CA VAL A 109 18.68 6.37 -3.97
C VAL A 109 17.22 5.95 -4.17
N PHE A 110 16.81 4.89 -3.51
CA PHE A 110 15.47 4.31 -3.62
C PHE A 110 14.71 4.41 -2.31
N ASN A 111 13.38 4.53 -2.41
CA ASN A 111 12.52 4.42 -1.24
C ASN A 111 12.43 2.95 -0.79
N VAL A 112 12.75 2.69 0.48
CA VAL A 112 12.79 1.36 1.06
C VAL A 112 11.47 0.62 0.92
N ALA A 113 10.34 1.28 1.19
CA ALA A 113 9.03 0.66 1.09
C ALA A 113 8.68 0.28 -0.36
N LEU A 114 9.01 1.14 -1.35
CA LEU A 114 8.78 0.83 -2.76
C LEU A 114 9.61 -0.35 -3.24
N ILE A 115 10.88 -0.45 -2.82
CA ILE A 115 11.73 -1.60 -3.15
C ILE A 115 11.20 -2.87 -2.47
N THR A 116 10.70 -2.78 -1.24
CA THR A 116 10.03 -3.92 -0.58
C THR A 116 8.85 -4.42 -1.42
N ARG A 117 7.98 -3.51 -1.87
CA ARG A 117 6.84 -3.88 -2.73
C ARG A 117 7.27 -4.44 -4.07
N ALA A 118 8.27 -3.83 -4.72
CA ALA A 118 8.80 -4.31 -5.98
C ALA A 118 9.40 -5.73 -5.84
N PHE A 119 10.21 -5.96 -4.81
CA PHE A 119 10.76 -7.27 -4.51
C PHE A 119 9.66 -8.33 -4.31
N LEU A 120 8.65 -8.01 -3.51
CA LEU A 120 7.50 -8.89 -3.28
C LEU A 120 6.75 -9.19 -4.58
N PHE A 121 6.53 -8.18 -5.41
CA PHE A 121 5.80 -8.34 -6.67
C PHE A 121 6.54 -9.25 -7.66
N PHE A 122 7.87 -9.12 -7.77
CA PHE A 122 8.66 -9.93 -8.67
C PHE A 122 8.97 -11.32 -8.13
N ALA A 123 9.24 -11.44 -6.82
CA ALA A 123 9.63 -12.71 -6.21
C ALA A 123 8.42 -13.59 -5.84
N TYR A 124 7.30 -12.97 -5.45
CA TYR A 124 6.09 -13.65 -4.96
C TYR A 124 4.81 -13.08 -5.57
N PRO A 125 4.65 -13.09 -6.92
CA PRO A 125 3.54 -12.42 -7.59
C PRO A 125 2.17 -12.94 -7.13
N THR A 126 2.04 -14.23 -6.84
CA THR A 126 0.78 -14.85 -6.38
C THR A 126 0.32 -14.39 -5.01
N LYS A 127 1.21 -13.81 -4.20
CA LYS A 127 0.92 -13.26 -2.87
C LYS A 127 0.76 -11.73 -2.87
N MET A 128 1.05 -11.09 -4.00
CA MET A 128 0.99 -9.63 -4.15
C MET A 128 -0.06 -9.16 -5.14
N SER A 129 -0.48 -10.02 -6.04
CA SER A 129 -1.48 -9.74 -7.07
C SER A 129 -2.48 -10.88 -7.17
N GLY A 130 -3.65 -10.59 -7.71
CA GLY A 130 -4.76 -11.52 -7.84
C GLY A 130 -5.93 -11.14 -6.93
N ASP A 131 -7.01 -11.87 -7.06
CA ASP A 131 -8.28 -11.52 -6.45
C ASP A 131 -8.43 -12.06 -5.02
N ALA A 132 -7.60 -13.04 -4.63
CA ALA A 132 -7.72 -13.73 -3.34
C ALA A 132 -6.93 -13.08 -2.19
N VAL A 133 -6.04 -12.13 -2.47
CA VAL A 133 -5.07 -11.61 -1.47
C VAL A 133 -5.57 -10.42 -0.66
N TRP A 134 -6.72 -9.85 -1.02
CA TRP A 134 -7.20 -8.60 -0.46
C TRP A 134 -8.13 -8.75 0.75
N VAL A 135 -8.67 -9.95 0.95
CA VAL A 135 -9.57 -10.26 2.07
C VAL A 135 -8.86 -11.22 3.02
N SER A 136 -8.84 -10.86 4.31
CA SER A 136 -8.27 -11.73 5.34
C SER A 136 -9.13 -12.98 5.53
N GLY A 137 -8.50 -14.16 5.59
CA GLY A 137 -9.15 -15.41 5.97
C GLY A 137 -9.54 -15.47 7.45
N ASP A 138 -9.97 -16.64 7.92
CA ASP A 138 -10.50 -16.85 9.28
C ASP A 138 -9.51 -16.66 10.43
N SER A 139 -8.21 -16.42 10.18
CA SER A 139 -7.25 -16.24 11.26
C SER A 139 -7.17 -14.79 11.73
N ILE A 140 -7.23 -14.61 13.04
CA ILE A 140 -7.16 -13.31 13.72
C ILE A 140 -5.85 -12.55 13.42
N PHE A 141 -4.76 -13.25 13.04
CA PHE A 141 -3.45 -12.64 12.79
C PHE A 141 -3.08 -12.52 11.30
N GLY A 142 -4.03 -12.67 10.39
CA GLY A 142 -3.74 -12.66 8.94
C GLY A 142 -2.80 -13.80 8.51
N LEU A 143 -2.63 -14.82 9.33
CA LEU A 143 -1.84 -16.01 9.04
C LEU A 143 -2.70 -17.13 8.42
N GLY A 144 -3.98 -16.87 8.23
CA GLY A 144 -4.93 -17.79 7.65
C GLY A 144 -4.78 -17.92 6.15
N GLN A 145 -5.33 -19.00 5.64
CA GLN A 145 -5.52 -19.16 4.22
C GLN A 145 -6.53 -18.11 3.72
N SER A 146 -6.33 -17.62 2.50
CA SER A 146 -7.36 -16.84 1.81
C SER A 146 -8.68 -17.60 1.84
N VAL A 147 -9.79 -16.88 1.94
CA VAL A 147 -11.11 -17.52 1.93
C VAL A 147 -11.27 -18.30 0.63
N ASP A 148 -11.38 -19.62 0.72
CA ASP A 148 -11.47 -20.49 -0.43
C ASP A 148 -12.70 -20.12 -1.29
N GLY A 149 -12.47 -19.93 -2.60
CA GLY A 149 -13.52 -19.60 -3.55
C GLY A 149 -13.95 -18.13 -3.58
N LEU A 150 -13.34 -17.27 -2.80
CA LEU A 150 -13.62 -15.83 -2.85
C LEU A 150 -12.67 -15.14 -3.82
N THR A 151 -13.21 -14.61 -4.90
CA THR A 151 -12.49 -13.75 -5.85
C THR A 151 -12.99 -12.32 -5.69
N VAL A 152 -12.22 -11.49 -5.02
CA VAL A 152 -12.54 -10.06 -4.79
C VAL A 152 -11.53 -9.22 -5.53
N ALA A 153 -11.84 -8.91 -6.79
CA ALA A 153 -10.99 -8.07 -7.62
C ALA A 153 -11.05 -6.61 -7.16
N THR A 154 -9.89 -5.97 -7.10
CA THR A 154 -9.83 -4.51 -6.96
C THR A 154 -10.50 -3.84 -8.18
N PRO A 155 -11.01 -2.60 -8.06
CA PRO A 155 -11.59 -1.89 -9.21
C PRO A 155 -10.67 -1.86 -10.44
N LEU A 156 -9.36 -1.69 -10.23
CA LEU A 156 -8.37 -1.74 -11.30
C LEU A 156 -8.20 -3.16 -11.87
N GLY A 157 -8.24 -4.18 -11.03
CA GLY A 157 -8.22 -5.58 -11.44
C GLY A 157 -9.45 -5.94 -12.28
N GLN A 158 -10.63 -5.48 -11.90
CA GLN A 158 -11.87 -5.64 -12.68
C GLN A 158 -11.75 -4.98 -14.05
N ALA A 159 -11.26 -3.76 -14.11
CA ALA A 159 -11.04 -3.06 -15.38
C ALA A 159 -10.05 -3.79 -16.28
N ALA A 160 -8.98 -4.38 -15.72
CA ALA A 160 -7.97 -5.11 -16.47
C ALA A 160 -8.48 -6.45 -17.03
N THR A 161 -9.37 -7.14 -16.30
CA THR A 161 -9.87 -8.46 -16.70
C THR A 161 -11.13 -8.39 -17.57
N SER A 162 -12.05 -7.47 -17.27
CA SER A 162 -13.32 -7.34 -17.99
C SER A 162 -13.27 -6.41 -19.20
N GLY A 163 -12.22 -5.59 -19.33
CA GLY A 163 -12.13 -4.53 -20.34
C GLY A 163 -13.17 -3.43 -20.16
N SER A 164 -14.00 -3.51 -19.10
CA SER A 164 -15.01 -2.52 -18.77
C SER A 164 -14.61 -1.76 -17.51
N VAL A 165 -14.70 -0.43 -17.57
CA VAL A 165 -14.44 0.42 -16.41
C VAL A 165 -15.61 0.26 -15.43
N PRO A 166 -15.37 -0.16 -14.18
CA PRO A 166 -16.43 -0.15 -13.18
C PRO A 166 -16.93 1.28 -12.99
N ALA A 167 -18.26 1.44 -12.91
CA ALA A 167 -18.86 2.75 -12.70
C ALA A 167 -18.31 3.39 -11.42
N PHE A 168 -18.05 4.69 -11.46
CA PHE A 168 -17.59 5.43 -10.30
C PHE A 168 -18.60 5.29 -9.14
N ASN A 169 -18.13 4.72 -8.04
CA ASN A 169 -18.92 4.53 -6.83
C ASN A 169 -18.35 5.37 -5.69
N MET A 170 -19.23 5.84 -4.80
CA MET A 170 -18.83 6.55 -3.57
C MET A 170 -17.89 5.73 -2.69
N ASP A 171 -17.98 4.42 -2.73
CA ASP A 171 -17.10 3.51 -2.00
C ASP A 171 -15.63 3.68 -2.38
N MET A 172 -15.33 4.13 -3.60
CA MET A 172 -13.97 4.45 -4.05
C MET A 172 -13.40 5.69 -3.35
N ILE A 173 -14.23 6.66 -2.99
CA ILE A 173 -13.79 7.85 -2.24
C ILE A 173 -13.68 7.55 -0.76
N THR A 174 -14.70 6.88 -0.22
CA THR A 174 -14.72 6.51 1.21
C THR A 174 -13.63 5.49 1.53
N GLY A 175 -13.31 4.60 0.57
CA GLY A 175 -12.27 3.58 0.71
C GLY A 175 -12.78 2.22 1.17
N LEU A 176 -14.09 1.97 1.12
CA LEU A 176 -14.69 0.66 1.43
C LEU A 176 -14.56 -0.31 0.25
N ILE A 177 -13.38 -0.38 -0.32
CA ILE A 177 -13.01 -1.24 -1.44
C ILE A 177 -11.89 -2.20 -1.03
N PRO A 178 -11.81 -3.39 -1.66
CA PRO A 178 -10.67 -4.28 -1.49
C PRO A 178 -9.39 -3.64 -2.04
N GLY A 179 -8.30 -3.74 -1.29
CA GLY A 179 -7.01 -3.15 -1.68
C GLY A 179 -5.95 -3.26 -0.59
N SER A 180 -4.80 -2.62 -0.81
CA SER A 180 -3.73 -2.56 0.18
C SER A 180 -4.19 -1.85 1.47
N ILE A 181 -3.62 -2.24 2.60
CA ILE A 181 -4.11 -1.83 3.93
C ILE A 181 -4.25 -0.31 4.09
N GLY A 182 -3.30 0.47 3.57
CA GLY A 182 -3.26 1.92 3.77
C GLY A 182 -3.66 2.77 2.55
N GLU A 183 -4.03 2.15 1.43
CA GLU A 183 -4.20 2.85 0.15
C GLU A 183 -5.67 2.96 -0.31
N THR A 184 -6.63 2.62 0.53
CA THR A 184 -8.04 2.52 0.11
C THR A 184 -8.81 3.83 0.22
N SER A 185 -8.65 4.61 1.30
CA SER A 185 -9.45 5.83 1.54
C SER A 185 -8.79 7.09 1.03
N VAL A 186 -9.42 7.72 0.03
CA VAL A 186 -9.00 9.04 -0.48
C VAL A 186 -9.10 10.10 0.61
N ILE A 187 -10.16 10.06 1.41
CA ILE A 187 -10.40 11.04 2.48
C ILE A 187 -9.29 10.98 3.54
N ALA A 188 -8.94 9.78 3.98
CA ALA A 188 -7.89 9.60 4.99
C ALA A 188 -6.50 10.03 4.46
N ILE A 189 -6.23 9.77 3.18
CA ILE A 189 -5.00 10.21 2.51
C ILE A 189 -4.97 11.74 2.39
N LEU A 190 -6.08 12.37 1.99
CA LEU A 190 -6.17 13.84 1.89
C LEU A 190 -5.98 14.51 3.24
N ILE A 191 -6.56 13.98 4.32
CA ILE A 191 -6.31 14.50 5.69
C ILE A 191 -4.81 14.44 6.01
N GLY A 192 -4.15 13.33 5.70
CA GLY A 192 -2.71 13.19 5.87
C GLY A 192 -1.91 14.19 5.02
N ALA A 193 -2.31 14.41 3.77
CA ALA A 193 -1.69 15.37 2.86
C ALA A 193 -1.82 16.82 3.38
N VAL A 194 -3.00 17.20 3.85
CA VAL A 194 -3.24 18.54 4.44
C VAL A 194 -2.35 18.76 5.66
N ILE A 195 -2.22 17.77 6.55
CA ILE A 195 -1.34 17.86 7.71
C ILE A 195 0.13 18.04 7.26
N LEU A 196 0.59 17.27 6.27
CA LEU A 196 1.97 17.38 5.76
C LEU A 196 2.24 18.73 5.08
N LEU A 197 1.28 19.28 4.38
CA LEU A 197 1.39 20.61 3.77
C LEU A 197 1.39 21.72 4.84
N TRP A 198 0.53 21.59 5.85
CA TRP A 198 0.45 22.58 6.93
C TRP A 198 1.72 22.60 7.78
N THR A 199 2.28 21.44 8.07
CA THR A 199 3.55 21.33 8.80
C THR A 199 4.78 21.70 7.98
N GLY A 200 4.63 21.93 6.66
CA GLY A 200 5.72 22.30 5.77
C GLY A 200 6.69 21.14 5.45
N VAL A 201 6.38 19.92 5.88
CA VAL A 201 7.21 18.73 5.60
C VAL A 201 7.12 18.33 4.15
N ALA A 202 5.93 18.45 3.54
CA ALA A 202 5.71 18.12 2.13
C ALA A 202 5.71 19.37 1.24
N SER A 203 6.32 19.23 0.05
CA SER A 203 6.30 20.28 -0.96
C SER A 203 5.02 20.18 -1.82
N TRP A 204 4.17 21.22 -1.76
CA TRP A 204 2.98 21.29 -2.61
C TRP A 204 3.30 21.24 -4.12
N LYS A 205 4.48 21.77 -4.51
CA LYS A 205 4.95 21.74 -5.90
C LYS A 205 5.18 20.31 -6.38
N THR A 206 5.80 19.48 -5.55
CA THR A 206 6.05 18.06 -5.85
C THR A 206 4.73 17.30 -5.94
N MET A 207 3.79 17.54 -5.02
CA MET A 207 2.49 16.88 -5.06
C MET A 207 1.71 17.23 -6.34
N ILE A 208 1.63 18.52 -6.71
CA ILE A 208 0.95 18.94 -7.93
C ILE A 208 1.65 18.39 -9.17
N SER A 209 2.98 18.37 -9.22
CA SER A 209 3.72 17.85 -10.39
C SER A 209 3.44 16.36 -10.64
N VAL A 210 3.24 15.57 -9.58
CA VAL A 210 2.85 14.15 -9.72
C VAL A 210 1.45 14.04 -10.33
N PHE A 211 0.48 14.84 -9.86
CA PHE A 211 -0.87 14.87 -10.43
C PHE A 211 -0.87 15.28 -11.90
N VAL A 212 -0.17 16.35 -12.22
CA VAL A 212 -0.05 16.85 -13.60
C VAL A 212 0.65 15.83 -14.49
N GLY A 213 1.73 15.20 -14.00
CA GLY A 213 2.45 14.16 -14.74
C GLY A 213 1.57 12.93 -15.00
N GLY A 214 0.81 12.48 -14.00
CA GLY A 214 -0.14 11.37 -14.13
C GLY A 214 -1.25 11.69 -15.15
N ALA A 215 -1.86 12.88 -15.07
CA ALA A 215 -2.87 13.33 -16.02
C ALA A 215 -2.31 13.42 -17.45
N PHE A 216 -1.10 13.95 -17.60
CA PHE A 216 -0.43 14.03 -18.89
C PHE A 216 -0.17 12.65 -19.49
N MET A 217 0.34 11.70 -18.70
CA MET A 217 0.56 10.34 -19.19
C MET A 217 -0.75 9.62 -19.53
N ALA A 218 -1.79 9.79 -18.74
CA ALA A 218 -3.11 9.25 -19.03
C ALA A 218 -3.66 9.80 -20.36
N TRP A 219 -3.50 11.10 -20.59
CA TRP A 219 -3.88 11.74 -21.86
C TRP A 219 -3.06 11.20 -23.05
N VAL A 220 -1.75 11.00 -22.89
CA VAL A 220 -0.88 10.42 -23.94
C VAL A 220 -1.33 9.01 -24.28
N PHE A 221 -1.57 8.13 -23.27
CA PHE A 221 -2.01 6.76 -23.52
C PHE A 221 -3.40 6.71 -24.18
N ASN A 222 -4.32 7.59 -23.80
CA ASN A 222 -5.62 7.70 -24.42
C ASN A 222 -5.52 8.18 -25.88
N SER A 223 -4.60 9.10 -26.19
CA SER A 223 -4.39 9.63 -27.54
C SER A 223 -3.74 8.61 -28.50
N ILE A 224 -2.91 7.70 -27.97
CA ILE A 224 -2.24 6.66 -28.78
C ILE A 224 -3.20 5.52 -29.14
N GLY A 225 -4.27 5.31 -28.38
CA GLY A 225 -5.37 4.39 -28.71
C GLY A 225 -4.96 2.92 -28.83
N MET A 226 -4.04 2.43 -27.99
CA MET A 226 -3.64 1.03 -27.98
C MET A 226 -4.81 0.12 -27.55
N GLU A 227 -5.29 -0.74 -28.46
CA GLU A 227 -6.46 -1.60 -28.24
C GLU A 227 -6.36 -2.55 -27.01
N ASN A 228 -5.14 -2.88 -26.59
CA ASN A 228 -4.89 -3.75 -25.43
C ASN A 228 -4.54 -3.01 -24.15
N ASN A 229 -4.66 -1.69 -24.11
CA ASN A 229 -4.35 -0.91 -22.90
C ASN A 229 -5.63 -0.46 -22.24
N THR A 230 -5.88 -0.93 -21.03
CA THR A 230 -7.04 -0.55 -20.19
C THR A 230 -7.12 0.96 -19.99
N MET A 231 -5.98 1.65 -19.92
CA MET A 231 -5.94 3.11 -19.79
C MET A 231 -6.38 3.87 -21.06
N ALA A 232 -6.29 3.24 -22.25
CA ALA A 232 -6.75 3.84 -23.50
C ALA A 232 -8.29 3.79 -23.65
N GLN A 233 -8.95 2.91 -22.92
CA GLN A 233 -10.39 2.75 -22.92
C GLN A 233 -11.10 3.61 -21.86
N MET A 234 -10.32 4.19 -20.92
CA MET A 234 -10.83 5.05 -19.86
C MET A 234 -10.76 6.53 -20.26
N PRO A 235 -11.73 7.38 -19.89
CA PRO A 235 -11.58 8.82 -20.01
C PRO A 235 -10.33 9.28 -19.26
N TRP A 236 -9.60 10.25 -19.79
CA TRP A 236 -8.27 10.69 -19.29
C TRP A 236 -8.23 11.06 -17.80
N TYR A 237 -9.36 11.43 -17.21
CA TYR A 237 -9.48 11.78 -15.79
C TYR A 237 -9.65 10.56 -14.86
N GLU A 238 -10.15 9.43 -15.37
CA GLU A 238 -10.35 8.23 -14.55
C GLU A 238 -9.04 7.51 -14.19
N PRO A 239 -8.09 7.28 -15.13
CA PRO A 239 -6.79 6.70 -14.77
C PRO A 239 -6.04 7.51 -13.72
N VAL A 240 -6.18 8.85 -13.74
CA VAL A 240 -5.58 9.73 -12.73
C VAL A 240 -6.15 9.44 -11.34
N SER A 241 -7.44 9.23 -11.25
CA SER A 241 -8.10 8.88 -9.99
C SER A 241 -7.61 7.53 -9.45
N TYR A 242 -7.44 6.52 -10.29
CA TYR A 242 -6.99 5.19 -9.87
C TYR A 242 -5.50 5.12 -9.54
N THR A 243 -4.64 5.78 -10.32
CA THR A 243 -3.20 5.76 -10.10
C THR A 243 -2.78 6.52 -8.85
N HIS A 244 -3.50 7.58 -8.49
CA HIS A 244 -3.20 8.36 -7.28
C HIS A 244 -3.66 7.70 -5.98
N LEU A 245 -4.63 6.79 -6.06
CA LEU A 245 -5.04 5.96 -4.93
C LEU A 245 -3.99 4.89 -4.57
N THR A 246 -3.10 4.56 -5.50
CA THR A 246 -2.15 3.44 -5.36
C THR A 246 -0.68 3.85 -5.33
N LEU A 247 -0.34 5.11 -5.59
CA LEU A 247 1.05 5.58 -5.56
C LEU A 247 1.39 6.17 -4.19
N PRO A 248 2.32 5.56 -3.44
CA PRO A 248 2.85 6.18 -2.23
C PRO A 248 3.55 7.48 -2.61
N THR A 249 3.13 8.58 -2.03
CA THR A 249 3.81 9.86 -2.15
C THR A 249 5.19 9.74 -1.52
N THR A 250 6.22 9.71 -2.34
CA THR A 250 7.60 9.81 -1.87
C THR A 250 7.83 11.22 -1.34
N SER A 251 7.81 11.36 -0.03
CA SER A 251 8.35 12.55 0.63
C SER A 251 9.85 12.36 0.82
N ARG A 252 10.63 13.34 0.43
CA ARG A 252 11.98 13.52 0.91
C ARG A 252 11.95 14.07 2.31
#